data_52aa39bfd588d8b5beff0d890f41ea0c
#
_entry.id   52aa39bfd588d8b5beff0d890f41ea0c
#
_cell.length_a   1.000
_cell.length_b   1.000
_cell.length_c   1.000
_cell.angle_alpha   90.00
_cell.angle_beta   90.00
_cell.angle_gamma   90.00
#
_symmetry.space_group_name_H-M   'P 1'
#
loop_
_entity.id
_entity.type
_entity.pdbx_description
1 polymer ?
#
loop_
_entity_poly.entity_id
_entity_poly.type
_entity_poly.pdbx_seq_one_letter_code
_entity_poly.pdbx_strand_id
1 'polypeptide(L)'
;RMSEIEAAALNIKLPFLDEWTEKRIEAAHRYRLNLSENPKIKMMEVKEGNKCVYHIFPVFIRNRNRIQQELLSHGVQTGLHYPKSIHLQKAYKELKHKRGDFPVAEKQASTELSLPMYPEITKREIDYVCKKLESVL
;
A
#
# COMPACT_ATOMS: atom_id res chain seq x y z
N ARG A 1 8.48 22.35 -13.47
CA ARG A 1 7.91 23.64 -13.05
C ARG A 1 6.45 23.39 -12.66
N MET A 2 6.02 23.84 -11.50
CA MET A 2 4.64 23.71 -11.02
C MET A 2 3.81 24.87 -11.61
N SER A 3 2.58 24.61 -12.02
CA SER A 3 1.67 25.65 -12.48
C SER A 3 1.13 26.48 -11.31
N GLU A 4 0.64 27.68 -11.58
CA GLU A 4 0.05 28.57 -10.55
C GLU A 4 -1.19 27.92 -9.90
N ILE A 5 -1.99 27.20 -10.67
CA ILE A 5 -3.18 26.50 -10.17
C ILE A 5 -2.78 25.36 -9.21
N GLU A 6 -1.75 24.59 -9.56
CA GLU A 6 -1.20 23.54 -8.68
C GLU A 6 -0.64 24.15 -7.39
N ALA A 7 0.10 25.26 -7.50
CA ALA A 7 0.65 25.96 -6.34
C ALA A 7 -0.46 26.48 -5.42
N ALA A 8 -1.50 27.09 -5.97
CA ALA A 8 -2.66 27.57 -5.21
C ALA A 8 -3.37 26.41 -4.48
N ALA A 9 -3.61 25.29 -5.17
CA ALA A 9 -4.23 24.11 -4.57
C ALA A 9 -3.37 23.51 -3.43
N LEU A 10 -2.05 23.48 -3.61
CA LEU A 10 -1.12 22.97 -2.58
C LEU A 10 -1.06 23.90 -1.37
N ASN A 11 -1.07 25.22 -1.56
CA ASN A 11 -1.10 26.18 -0.46
C ASN A 11 -2.36 26.03 0.41
N ILE A 12 -3.51 25.71 -0.18
CA ILE A 12 -4.74 25.43 0.57
C ILE A 12 -4.64 24.13 1.35
N LYS A 13 -3.97 23.10 0.82
CA LYS A 13 -3.86 21.78 1.43
C LYS A 13 -2.76 21.67 2.49
N LEU A 14 -1.68 22.42 2.34
CA LEU A 14 -0.49 22.33 3.18
C LEU A 14 -0.78 22.48 4.68
N PRO A 15 -1.66 23.39 5.14
CA PRO A 15 -1.99 23.50 6.57
C PRO A 15 -2.61 22.23 7.19
N PHE A 16 -3.17 21.34 6.39
CA PHE A 16 -3.82 20.11 6.85
C PHE A 16 -2.90 18.87 6.78
N LEU A 17 -1.68 19.01 6.27
CA LEU A 17 -0.81 17.86 5.97
C LEU A 17 -0.47 17.04 7.21
N ASP A 18 -0.16 17.71 8.32
CA ASP A 18 0.19 17.03 9.57
C ASP A 18 -1.02 16.27 10.15
N GLU A 19 -2.19 16.88 10.16
CA GLU A 19 -3.43 16.24 10.58
C GLU A 19 -3.73 14.99 9.72
N TRP A 20 -3.61 15.10 8.41
CA TRP A 20 -3.81 13.98 7.50
C TRP A 20 -2.77 12.88 7.69
N THR A 21 -1.55 13.23 8.06
CA THR A 21 -0.50 12.26 8.37
C THR A 21 -0.84 11.47 9.62
N GLU A 22 -1.25 12.15 10.70
CA GLU A 22 -1.65 11.46 11.94
C GLU A 22 -2.86 10.53 11.71
N LYS A 23 -3.86 10.97 10.97
CA LYS A 23 -5.02 10.13 10.59
C LYS A 23 -4.61 8.87 9.83
N ARG A 24 -3.63 8.95 8.90
CA ARG A 24 -3.08 7.77 8.21
C ARG A 24 -2.33 6.84 9.17
N ILE A 25 -1.60 7.40 10.13
CA ILE A 25 -0.90 6.61 11.15
C ILE A 25 -1.91 5.84 12.02
N GLU A 26 -2.99 6.48 12.45
CA GLU A 26 -4.08 5.83 13.19
C GLU A 26 -4.75 4.72 12.38
N ALA A 27 -5.05 4.98 11.10
CA ALA A 27 -5.60 3.99 10.19
C ALA A 27 -4.66 2.78 10.00
N ALA A 28 -3.36 3.03 9.83
CA ALA A 28 -2.34 1.99 9.72
C ALA A 28 -2.24 1.16 10.99
N HIS A 29 -2.30 1.79 12.16
CA HIS A 29 -2.32 1.08 13.45
C HIS A 29 -3.52 0.14 13.54
N ARG A 30 -4.72 0.59 13.14
CA ARG A 30 -5.92 -0.26 13.13
C ARG A 30 -5.80 -1.44 12.16
N TYR A 31 -5.28 -1.22 10.95
CA TYR A 31 -4.97 -2.31 10.02
C TYR A 31 -4.03 -3.35 10.65
N ARG A 32 -2.95 -2.89 11.30
CA ARG A 32 -2.00 -3.77 11.96
C ARG A 32 -2.66 -4.60 13.06
N LEU A 33 -3.46 -3.98 13.92
CA LEU A 33 -4.18 -4.69 14.98
C LEU A 33 -5.10 -5.79 14.41
N ASN A 34 -5.84 -5.47 13.34
CA ASN A 34 -6.79 -6.40 12.77
C ASN A 34 -6.14 -7.56 11.98
N LEU A 35 -4.93 -7.35 11.44
CA LEU A 35 -4.30 -8.31 10.51
C LEU A 35 -3.07 -9.01 11.09
N SER A 36 -2.58 -8.62 12.27
CA SER A 36 -1.33 -9.14 12.86
C SER A 36 -1.34 -10.64 13.13
N GLU A 37 -2.49 -11.18 13.50
CA GLU A 37 -2.62 -12.60 13.84
C GLU A 37 -2.72 -13.54 12.62
N ASN A 38 -2.87 -12.99 11.42
CA ASN A 38 -3.03 -13.82 10.22
C ASN A 38 -1.67 -14.13 9.57
N PRO A 39 -1.17 -15.38 9.66
CA PRO A 39 0.16 -15.73 9.16
C PRO A 39 0.30 -15.68 7.62
N LYS A 40 -0.83 -15.61 6.90
CA LYS A 40 -0.82 -15.47 5.43
C LYS A 40 -0.55 -14.04 4.98
N ILE A 41 -0.66 -13.04 5.88
CA ILE A 41 -0.47 -11.63 5.61
C ILE A 41 0.86 -11.17 6.21
N LYS A 42 1.75 -10.64 5.38
CA LYS A 42 2.96 -9.97 5.86
C LYS A 42 2.81 -8.47 5.64
N MET A 43 3.20 -7.70 6.64
CA MET A 43 3.19 -6.24 6.60
C MET A 43 4.63 -5.71 6.70
N MET A 44 4.86 -4.50 6.18
CA MET A 44 6.16 -3.84 6.33
C MET A 44 6.41 -3.48 7.80
N GLU A 45 7.61 -3.77 8.27
CA GLU A 45 8.08 -3.29 9.58
C GLU A 45 8.58 -1.86 9.46
N VAL A 46 8.26 -1.05 10.44
CA VAL A 46 8.82 0.28 10.63
C VAL A 46 9.88 0.15 11.71
N LYS A 47 11.14 0.42 11.38
CA LYS A 47 12.23 0.36 12.35
C LYS A 47 12.03 1.41 13.43
N GLU A 48 12.45 1.06 14.65
CA GLU A 48 12.46 1.98 15.78
C GLU A 48 13.18 3.30 15.44
N GLY A 49 12.63 4.41 15.90
CA GLY A 49 13.14 5.76 15.61
C GLY A 49 12.65 6.34 14.27
N ASN A 50 11.98 5.58 13.40
CA ASN A 50 11.42 6.08 12.15
C ASN A 50 9.93 6.39 12.28
N LYS A 51 9.50 7.51 11.69
CA LYS A 51 8.08 7.86 11.51
C LYS A 51 7.65 7.54 10.07
N CYS A 52 6.75 6.57 9.91
CA CYS A 52 6.13 6.27 8.62
C CYS A 52 4.84 7.07 8.45
N VAL A 53 4.69 7.76 7.33
CA VAL A 53 3.50 8.61 7.05
C VAL A 53 2.37 7.86 6.33
N TYR A 54 2.57 6.59 6.00
CA TYR A 54 1.59 5.69 5.38
C TYR A 54 0.85 6.29 4.18
N HIS A 55 1.61 6.82 3.22
CA HIS A 55 1.06 7.23 1.93
C HIS A 55 0.28 6.08 1.25
N ILE A 56 0.81 4.87 1.36
CA ILE A 56 0.18 3.60 1.01
C ILE A 56 0.29 2.63 2.18
N PHE A 57 -0.60 1.63 2.26
CA PHE A 57 -0.53 0.55 3.23
C PHE A 57 -0.40 -0.80 2.50
N PRO A 58 0.83 -1.24 2.18
CA PRO A 58 1.07 -2.49 1.48
C PRO A 58 1.00 -3.68 2.41
N VAL A 59 0.35 -4.75 1.96
CA VAL A 59 0.43 -6.10 2.51
C VAL A 59 1.03 -7.03 1.46
N PHE A 60 1.69 -8.09 1.91
CA PHE A 60 2.31 -9.09 1.02
C PHE A 60 1.61 -10.42 1.21
N ILE A 61 0.95 -10.89 0.16
CA ILE A 61 0.09 -12.08 0.17
C ILE A 61 0.34 -12.94 -1.07
N ARG A 62 0.20 -14.27 -0.94
CA ARG A 62 0.26 -15.16 -2.10
C ARG A 62 -0.99 -15.02 -2.95
N ASN A 63 -0.86 -15.29 -4.26
CA ASN A 63 -1.98 -15.23 -5.22
C ASN A 63 -2.68 -13.85 -5.23
N ARG A 64 -1.91 -12.78 -4.99
CA ARG A 64 -2.35 -11.39 -4.90
C ARG A 64 -3.36 -10.98 -5.98
N ASN A 65 -3.16 -11.40 -7.26
CA ASN A 65 -4.05 -11.01 -8.35
C ASN A 65 -5.46 -11.60 -8.18
N ARG A 66 -5.59 -12.87 -7.73
CA ARG A 66 -6.89 -13.49 -7.41
C ARG A 66 -7.57 -12.72 -6.27
N ILE A 67 -6.83 -12.50 -5.18
CA ILE A 67 -7.35 -11.80 -4.00
C ILE A 67 -7.78 -10.38 -4.35
N GLN A 68 -7.05 -9.67 -5.20
CA GLN A 68 -7.42 -8.35 -5.68
C GLN A 68 -8.78 -8.36 -6.40
N GLN A 69 -9.02 -9.33 -7.27
CA GLN A 69 -10.29 -9.45 -7.99
C GLN A 69 -11.45 -9.81 -7.05
N GLU A 70 -11.22 -10.71 -6.11
CA GLU A 70 -12.24 -11.07 -5.12
C GLU A 70 -12.56 -9.90 -4.18
N LEU A 71 -11.58 -9.14 -3.73
CA LEU A 71 -11.80 -7.91 -2.97
C LEU A 71 -12.61 -6.88 -3.76
N LEU A 72 -12.30 -6.72 -5.05
CA LEU A 72 -13.04 -5.82 -5.92
C LEU A 72 -14.51 -6.24 -6.06
N SER A 73 -14.82 -7.54 -6.14
CA SER A 73 -16.20 -8.05 -6.17
C SER A 73 -16.98 -7.76 -4.88
N HIS A 74 -16.26 -7.54 -3.76
CA HIS A 74 -16.80 -7.09 -2.49
C HIS A 74 -16.80 -5.56 -2.32
N GLY A 75 -16.51 -4.79 -3.39
CA GLY A 75 -16.46 -3.33 -3.34
C GLY A 75 -15.19 -2.76 -2.70
N VAL A 76 -14.16 -3.58 -2.46
CA VAL A 76 -12.86 -3.13 -1.92
C VAL A 76 -11.87 -2.93 -3.06
N GLN A 77 -11.61 -1.68 -3.42
CA GLN A 77 -10.62 -1.33 -4.42
C GLN A 77 -9.22 -1.31 -3.80
N THR A 78 -8.26 -2.01 -4.40
CA THR A 78 -6.86 -2.10 -3.94
C THR A 78 -5.91 -1.68 -5.05
N GLY A 79 -4.70 -1.25 -4.66
CA GLY A 79 -3.65 -0.80 -5.58
C GLY A 79 -2.47 -1.77 -5.67
N LEU A 80 -1.59 -1.54 -6.66
CA LEU A 80 -0.31 -2.25 -6.81
C LEU A 80 0.83 -1.23 -6.94
N HIS A 81 1.79 -1.25 -6.00
CA HIS A 81 2.90 -0.29 -5.95
C HIS A 81 4.26 -0.99 -5.79
N TYR A 82 4.78 -1.68 -6.85
CA TYR A 82 4.28 -1.77 -8.23
C TYR A 82 4.30 -3.22 -8.71
N PRO A 83 3.57 -3.59 -9.79
CA PRO A 83 3.39 -5.00 -10.17
C PRO A 83 4.63 -5.63 -10.80
N LYS A 84 5.66 -4.85 -11.13
CA LYS A 84 6.89 -5.29 -11.79
C LYS A 84 8.11 -4.60 -11.18
N SER A 85 9.11 -5.39 -10.79
CA SER A 85 10.38 -4.88 -10.28
C SER A 85 11.07 -3.98 -11.30
N ILE A 86 11.74 -2.93 -10.83
CA ILE A 86 12.35 -1.89 -11.67
C ILE A 86 13.30 -2.49 -12.71
N HIS A 87 14.23 -3.37 -12.30
CA HIS A 87 15.23 -3.97 -13.16
C HIS A 87 14.63 -4.85 -14.30
N LEU A 88 13.37 -5.28 -14.17
CA LEU A 88 12.68 -6.05 -15.20
C LEU A 88 11.79 -5.19 -16.12
N GLN A 89 11.76 -3.87 -15.92
CA GLN A 89 11.03 -2.97 -16.79
C GLN A 89 11.76 -2.74 -18.10
N LYS A 90 11.00 -2.53 -19.18
CA LYS A 90 11.59 -2.34 -20.53
C LYS A 90 12.56 -1.16 -20.60
N ALA A 91 12.29 -0.09 -19.84
CA ALA A 91 13.14 1.11 -19.77
C ALA A 91 14.56 0.83 -19.25
N TYR A 92 14.74 -0.24 -18.48
CA TYR A 92 16.06 -0.58 -17.88
C TYR A 92 16.73 -1.81 -18.54
N LYS A 93 16.26 -2.20 -19.74
CA LYS A 93 16.81 -3.36 -20.47
C LYS A 93 18.32 -3.25 -20.74
N GLU A 94 18.80 -2.03 -20.91
CA GLU A 94 20.23 -1.75 -21.17
C GLU A 94 21.14 -2.15 -20.02
N LEU A 95 20.63 -2.21 -18.79
CA LEU A 95 21.38 -2.65 -17.61
C LEU A 95 21.61 -4.17 -17.58
N LYS A 96 21.01 -4.92 -18.51
CA LYS A 96 21.17 -6.37 -18.71
C LYS A 96 20.82 -7.23 -17.48
N HIS A 97 20.08 -6.68 -16.51
CA HIS A 97 19.57 -7.45 -15.39
C HIS A 97 18.47 -8.41 -15.84
N LYS A 98 18.39 -9.55 -15.16
CA LYS A 98 17.43 -10.61 -15.44
C LYS A 98 16.69 -11.04 -14.16
N ARG A 99 15.68 -11.87 -14.35
CA ARG A 99 14.97 -12.47 -13.22
C ARG A 99 15.92 -13.28 -12.35
N GLY A 100 15.83 -13.08 -11.04
CA GLY A 100 16.69 -13.69 -10.03
C GLY A 100 17.81 -12.79 -9.52
N ASP A 101 18.13 -11.70 -10.23
CA ASP A 101 19.21 -10.79 -9.80
C ASP A 101 18.84 -10.01 -8.54
N PHE A 102 17.53 -9.72 -8.32
CA PHE A 102 17.01 -9.01 -7.16
C PHE A 102 15.80 -9.75 -6.56
N PRO A 103 16.01 -10.90 -5.91
CA PRO A 103 14.92 -11.80 -5.51
C PRO A 103 13.95 -11.19 -4.50
N VAL A 104 14.43 -10.31 -3.62
CA VAL A 104 13.58 -9.60 -2.65
C VAL A 104 12.62 -8.64 -3.36
N ALA A 105 13.12 -7.80 -4.26
CA ALA A 105 12.30 -6.86 -5.03
C ALA A 105 11.29 -7.60 -5.93
N GLU A 106 11.71 -8.71 -6.53
CA GLU A 106 10.83 -9.54 -7.36
C GLU A 106 9.70 -10.19 -6.55
N LYS A 107 10.04 -10.71 -5.35
CA LYS A 107 9.05 -11.26 -4.43
C LYS A 107 8.05 -10.19 -3.98
N GLN A 108 8.53 -9.02 -3.57
CA GLN A 108 7.66 -7.91 -3.18
C GLN A 108 6.73 -7.52 -4.33
N ALA A 109 7.26 -7.28 -5.54
CA ALA A 109 6.44 -6.92 -6.70
C ALA A 109 5.39 -7.98 -7.06
N SER A 110 5.63 -9.25 -6.77
CA SER A 110 4.69 -10.34 -7.06
C SER A 110 3.63 -10.57 -5.97
N THR A 111 3.86 -10.10 -4.75
CA THR A 111 2.99 -10.37 -3.59
C THR A 111 2.38 -9.11 -2.98
N GLU A 112 2.87 -7.92 -3.32
CA GLU A 112 2.38 -6.64 -2.81
C GLU A 112 0.94 -6.37 -3.25
N LEU A 113 0.10 -5.95 -2.29
CA LEU A 113 -1.24 -5.43 -2.49
C LEU A 113 -1.46 -4.27 -1.52
N SER A 114 -1.69 -3.07 -2.05
CA SER A 114 -1.97 -1.88 -1.23
C SER A 114 -3.44 -1.79 -0.89
N LEU A 115 -3.74 -1.82 0.40
CA LEU A 115 -5.09 -1.63 0.94
C LEU A 115 -5.50 -0.15 0.88
N PRO A 116 -6.82 0.17 0.89
CA PRO A 116 -7.30 1.54 0.93
C PRO A 116 -6.66 2.34 2.07
N MET A 117 -6.06 3.50 1.74
CA MET A 117 -5.38 4.36 2.71
C MET A 117 -5.54 5.83 2.33
N TYR A 118 -6.33 6.56 3.12
CA TYR A 118 -6.57 7.99 3.00
C TYR A 118 -6.98 8.56 4.38
N PRO A 119 -6.83 9.88 4.63
CA PRO A 119 -7.03 10.45 5.95
C PRO A 119 -8.45 10.32 6.50
N GLU A 120 -9.44 10.28 5.62
CA GLU A 120 -10.86 10.24 5.97
C GLU A 120 -11.41 8.82 6.14
N ILE A 121 -10.56 7.78 5.94
CA ILE A 121 -11.00 6.38 6.08
C ILE A 121 -11.49 6.11 7.51
N THR A 122 -12.70 5.58 7.61
CA THR A 122 -13.33 5.31 8.91
C THR A 122 -12.86 3.96 9.48
N LYS A 123 -12.95 3.83 10.79
CA LYS A 123 -12.67 2.56 11.49
C LYS A 123 -13.54 1.42 10.96
N ARG A 124 -14.82 1.71 10.63
CA ARG A 124 -15.76 0.72 10.07
C ARG A 124 -15.34 0.23 8.68
N GLU A 125 -14.84 1.13 7.84
CA GLU A 125 -14.32 0.75 6.52
C GLU A 125 -13.06 -0.10 6.63
N ILE A 126 -12.13 0.25 7.53
CA ILE A 126 -10.94 -0.56 7.79
C ILE A 126 -11.32 -1.97 8.25
N ASP A 127 -12.25 -2.09 9.21
CA ASP A 127 -12.72 -3.38 9.70
C ASP A 127 -13.38 -4.21 8.60
N TYR A 128 -14.16 -3.55 7.73
CA TYR A 128 -14.76 -4.20 6.57
C TYR A 128 -13.69 -4.73 5.60
N VAL A 129 -12.69 -3.91 5.26
CA VAL A 129 -11.56 -4.31 4.40
C VAL A 129 -10.83 -5.51 4.99
N CYS A 130 -10.48 -5.47 6.28
CA CYS A 130 -9.80 -6.56 6.95
C CYS A 130 -10.63 -7.85 6.92
N LYS A 131 -11.90 -7.78 7.30
CA LYS A 131 -12.82 -8.93 7.28
C LYS A 131 -12.95 -9.54 5.88
N LYS A 132 -13.04 -8.70 4.82
CA LYS A 132 -13.12 -9.19 3.45
C LYS A 132 -11.80 -9.79 2.98
N LEU A 133 -10.67 -9.17 3.31
CA LEU A 133 -9.36 -9.74 3.00
C LEU A 133 -9.20 -11.13 3.62
N GLU A 134 -9.53 -11.30 4.88
CA GLU A 134 -9.44 -12.60 5.57
C GLU A 134 -10.36 -13.66 4.96
N SER A 135 -11.55 -13.27 4.51
CA SER A 135 -12.52 -14.21 3.92
C SER A 135 -12.11 -14.75 2.55
N VAL A 136 -11.16 -14.11 1.85
CA VAL A 136 -10.69 -14.51 0.51
C VAL A 136 -9.27 -15.10 0.50
N LEU A 137 -8.63 -15.26 1.67
CA LEU A 137 -7.31 -15.87 1.87
C LEU A 137 -7.39 -17.41 2.04
#